data_e310fe42cae64789a8f709d2ffe56f77
#
_entry.id   e310fe42cae64789a8f709d2ffe56f77
#
_cell.length_a   1.000
_cell.length_b   1.000
_cell.length_c   1.000
_cell.angle_alpha   90.00
_cell.angle_beta   90.00
_cell.angle_gamma   90.00
#
_symmetry.space_group_name_H-M   'P 1'
#
loop_
_entity.id
_entity.type
_entity.pdbx_description
1 polymer ?
#
loop_
_entity_poly.entity_id
_entity_poly.type
_entity_poly.pdbx_seq_one_letter_code
_entity_poly.pdbx_strand_id
1 'polypeptide(L)' 'MDTAKLELAAQRYREAEAALDAARVDLRSEAVAAMRQDPQRGDQAVVSRITGWSREQIRLLMKAADEDRPSKP' A
#
# COMPACT_ATOMS: atom_id res chain seq x y z
N MET A 1 -2.17 24.56 32.66
CA MET A 1 -2.96 23.94 31.56
C MET A 1 -2.83 22.42 31.68
N ASP A 2 -3.93 21.73 31.67
CA ASP A 2 -3.91 20.27 31.69
C ASP A 2 -3.78 19.75 30.26
N THR A 3 -2.69 19.07 29.95
CA THR A 3 -2.41 18.57 28.63
C THR A 3 -2.56 17.05 28.51
N ALA A 4 -3.03 16.39 29.57
CA ALA A 4 -3.07 14.92 29.58
C ALA A 4 -3.91 14.34 28.45
N LYS A 5 -5.08 14.91 28.18
CA LYS A 5 -5.94 14.44 27.09
C LYS A 5 -5.32 14.69 25.72
N LEU A 6 -4.66 15.83 25.56
CA LEU A 6 -3.99 16.16 24.33
C LEU A 6 -2.81 15.20 24.08
N GLU A 7 -2.04 14.91 25.11
CA GLU A 7 -0.91 14.00 25.00
C GLU A 7 -1.37 12.59 24.62
N LEU A 8 -2.45 12.12 25.24
CA LEU A 8 -3.01 10.82 24.91
C LEU A 8 -3.53 10.78 23.48
N ALA A 9 -4.25 11.83 23.06
CA ALA A 9 -4.76 11.89 21.69
C ALA A 9 -3.62 11.93 20.68
N ALA A 10 -2.56 12.67 20.97
CA ALA A 10 -1.40 12.73 20.08
C ALA A 10 -0.71 11.37 19.97
N GLN A 11 -0.61 10.66 21.09
CA GLN A 11 -0.03 9.31 21.08
C GLN A 11 -0.87 8.37 20.23
N ARG A 12 -2.18 8.39 20.39
CA ARG A 12 -3.09 7.55 19.59
C ARG A 12 -3.00 7.88 18.10
N TYR A 13 -2.86 9.14 17.79
CA TYR A 13 -2.71 9.59 16.41
C TYR A 13 -1.43 9.01 15.80
N ARG A 14 -0.31 9.13 16.49
CA ARG A 14 0.97 8.60 16.00
C ARG A 14 0.92 7.08 15.83
N GLU A 15 0.29 6.38 16.75
CA GLU A 15 0.14 4.93 16.65
C GLU A 15 -0.72 4.55 15.46
N ALA A 16 -1.80 5.29 15.21
CA ALA A 16 -2.67 5.05 14.06
C ALA A 16 -1.95 5.33 12.74
N GLU A 17 -1.12 6.38 12.69
CA GLU A 17 -0.33 6.67 11.50
C GLU A 17 0.65 5.53 11.22
N ALA A 18 1.33 5.04 12.24
CA ALA A 18 2.27 3.94 12.07
C ALA A 18 1.55 2.67 11.60
N ALA A 19 0.39 2.39 12.16
CA ALA A 19 -0.41 1.25 11.74
C ALA A 19 -0.89 1.39 10.30
N LEU A 20 -1.30 2.60 9.91
CA LEU A 20 -1.72 2.87 8.54
C LEU A 20 -0.56 2.70 7.57
N ASP A 21 0.62 3.21 7.92
CA ASP A 21 1.80 3.09 7.07
C ASP A 21 2.18 1.61 6.86
N ALA A 22 2.15 0.83 7.94
CA ALA A 22 2.43 -0.60 7.83
C ALA A 22 1.40 -1.32 6.96
N ALA A 23 0.12 -0.98 7.14
CA ALA A 23 -0.94 -1.57 6.34
C ALA A 23 -0.81 -1.19 4.86
N ARG A 24 -0.37 0.02 4.57
CA ARG A 24 -0.14 0.45 3.18
C ARG A 24 0.98 -0.35 2.53
N VAL A 25 2.06 -0.58 3.26
CA VAL A 25 3.18 -1.38 2.75
C VAL A 25 2.71 -2.80 2.46
N ASP A 26 1.97 -3.40 3.38
CA ASP A 26 1.44 -4.74 3.20
C ASP A 26 0.50 -4.82 2.01
N LEU A 27 -0.41 -3.85 1.89
CA LEU A 27 -1.37 -3.84 0.80
C LEU A 27 -0.67 -3.72 -0.55
N ARG A 28 0.33 -2.85 -0.66
CA ARG A 28 1.11 -2.70 -1.89
C ARG A 28 1.83 -3.99 -2.25
N SER A 29 2.47 -4.61 -1.26
CA SER A 29 3.18 -5.87 -1.49
C SER A 29 2.25 -6.96 -1.97
N GLU A 30 1.08 -7.09 -1.36
CA GLU A 30 0.13 -8.10 -1.74
C GLU A 30 -0.48 -7.82 -3.11
N ALA A 31 -0.72 -6.54 -3.43
CA ALA A 31 -1.23 -6.18 -4.75
C ALA A 31 -0.21 -6.52 -5.85
N VAL A 32 1.07 -6.21 -5.61
CA VAL A 32 2.13 -6.55 -6.57
C VAL A 32 2.21 -8.06 -6.75
N ALA A 33 2.16 -8.81 -5.64
CA ALA A 33 2.21 -10.27 -5.70
C ALA A 33 1.04 -10.84 -6.50
N ALA A 34 -0.16 -10.31 -6.27
CA ALA A 34 -1.36 -10.75 -6.98
C ALA A 34 -1.24 -10.48 -8.48
N MET A 35 -0.74 -9.29 -8.85
CA MET A 35 -0.59 -8.92 -10.26
C MET A 35 0.44 -9.80 -10.96
N ARG A 36 1.49 -10.21 -10.25
CA ARG A 36 2.53 -11.05 -10.83
C ARG A 36 2.14 -12.51 -10.94
N GLN A 37 1.16 -12.92 -10.14
CA GLN A 37 0.72 -14.30 -10.09
C GLN A 37 0.06 -14.76 -11.37
N ASP A 38 -0.79 -13.90 -11.96
CA ASP A 38 -1.48 -14.24 -13.19
C ASP A 38 -1.74 -12.97 -14.03
N PRO A 39 -0.70 -12.47 -14.70
CA PRO A 39 -0.81 -11.19 -15.40
C PRO A 39 -1.73 -11.23 -16.62
N GLN A 40 -2.21 -12.40 -17.03
CA GLN A 40 -3.02 -12.53 -18.24
C GLN A 40 -4.52 -12.52 -17.99
N ARG A 41 -4.95 -12.53 -16.74
CA ARG A 41 -6.35 -12.74 -16.40
C ARG A 41 -7.11 -11.48 -16.04
N GLY A 42 -6.61 -10.32 -16.38
CA GLY A 42 -7.31 -9.09 -16.01
C GLY A 42 -7.29 -8.83 -14.52
N ASP A 43 -6.24 -9.29 -13.86
CA ASP A 43 -6.07 -9.15 -12.44
C ASP A 43 -6.12 -7.69 -12.00
N GLN A 44 -5.78 -6.79 -12.91
CA GLN A 44 -5.86 -5.36 -12.67
C GLN A 44 -7.27 -4.93 -12.26
N ALA A 45 -8.30 -5.48 -12.92
CA ALA A 45 -9.69 -5.17 -12.58
C ALA A 45 -10.04 -5.71 -11.18
N VAL A 46 -9.57 -6.90 -10.86
CA VAL A 46 -9.80 -7.50 -9.55
C VAL A 46 -9.11 -6.71 -8.46
N VAL A 47 -7.83 -6.37 -8.67
CA VAL A 47 -7.05 -5.58 -7.70
C VAL A 47 -7.70 -4.21 -7.52
N SER A 48 -8.12 -3.56 -8.61
CA SER A 48 -8.81 -2.28 -8.53
C SER A 48 -10.08 -2.37 -7.68
N ARG A 49 -10.86 -3.40 -7.87
CA ARG A 49 -12.09 -3.59 -7.11
C ARG A 49 -11.83 -3.79 -5.62
N ILE A 50 -10.84 -4.60 -5.30
CA ILE A 50 -10.52 -4.92 -3.91
C ILE A 50 -9.88 -3.74 -3.19
N THR A 51 -8.95 -3.06 -3.84
CA THR A 51 -8.18 -1.97 -3.21
C THR A 51 -8.87 -0.61 -3.29
N GLY A 52 -9.74 -0.43 -4.28
CA GLY A 52 -10.30 0.88 -4.58
C GLY A 52 -9.35 1.76 -5.39
N TRP A 53 -8.20 1.24 -5.78
CA TRP A 53 -7.24 2.01 -6.59
C TRP A 53 -7.69 2.04 -8.05
N SER A 54 -7.37 3.15 -8.73
CA SER A 54 -7.60 3.26 -10.17
C SER A 54 -6.57 2.42 -10.93
N ARG A 55 -6.87 2.16 -12.20
CA ARG A 55 -5.93 1.46 -13.08
C ARG A 55 -4.61 2.20 -13.19
N GLU A 56 -4.67 3.53 -13.22
CA GLU A 56 -3.46 4.35 -13.28
C GLU A 56 -2.61 4.17 -12.02
N GLN A 57 -3.25 4.15 -10.86
CA GLN A 57 -2.53 3.92 -9.60
C GLN A 57 -1.87 2.55 -9.58
N ILE A 58 -2.56 1.53 -10.07
CA ILE A 58 -2.02 0.17 -10.15
C ILE A 58 -0.85 0.13 -11.13
N ARG A 59 -0.98 0.78 -12.28
CA ARG A 59 0.10 0.85 -13.26
C ARG A 59 1.35 1.50 -12.67
N LEU A 60 1.17 2.59 -11.96
CA LEU A 60 2.28 3.29 -11.30
C LEU A 60 2.92 2.44 -10.22
N LEU A 61 2.10 1.72 -9.46
CA LEU A 61 2.60 0.81 -8.43
C LEU A 61 3.47 -0.29 -9.06
N MET A 62 3.02 -0.89 -10.14
CA MET A 62 3.77 -1.94 -10.81
C MET A 62 5.06 -1.41 -11.42
N LYS A 63 5.01 -0.23 -11.99
CA LYS A 63 6.20 0.43 -12.53
C LYS A 63 7.24 0.66 -11.43
N ALA A 64 6.81 1.19 -10.29
CA ALA A 64 7.70 1.43 -9.16
C ALA A 64 8.28 0.13 -8.62
N ALA A 65 7.47 -0.92 -8.54
CA ALA A 65 7.94 -2.23 -8.09
C ALA A 65 8.99 -2.82 -9.02
N ASP A 66 8.81 -2.64 -10.32
CA ASP A 66 9.79 -3.13 -11.30
C ASP A 66 11.09 -2.34 -11.24
N GLU A 67 11.01 -1.04 -10.99
CA GLU A 67 12.21 -0.20 -10.83
C GLU A 67 13.00 -0.55 -9.58
N ASP A 68 12.33 -1.02 -8.54
CA ASP A 68 12.97 -1.41 -7.28
C ASP A 68 13.60 -2.80 -7.36
N ARG A 69 13.40 -3.52 -8.44
CA ARG A 69 14.02 -4.81 -8.60
C ARG A 69 15.52 -4.67 -8.73
N PRO A 70 16.29 -5.53 -8.03
CA PRO A 70 17.74 -5.55 -8.24
C PRO A 70 18.02 -5.81 -9.71
N SER A 71 18.90 -5.00 -10.29
CA SER A 71 19.36 -5.22 -11.64
C SER A 71 20.04 -6.58 -11.70
N LYS A 72 19.61 -7.41 -12.63
CA LYS A 72 20.33 -8.63 -12.89
C LYS A 72 21.50 -8.32 -13.80
N PRO A 73 22.66 -8.83 -13.47
CA PRO A 73 23.80 -8.67 -14.35
C PRO A 73 23.59 -9.37 -15.67
#